data_2e86b11455d3371197e688eb11906442
#
_entry.id   2e86b11455d3371197e688eb11906442
#
_cell.length_a   1.000
_cell.length_b   1.000
_cell.length_c   1.000
_cell.angle_alpha   90.00
_cell.angle_beta   90.00
_cell.angle_gamma   90.00
#
_symmetry.space_group_name_H-M   'P 1'
#
loop_
_entity.id
_entity.type
_entity.pdbx_description
1 polymer ?
#
loop_
_entity_poly.entity_id
_entity_poly.type
_entity_poly.pdbx_seq_one_letter_code
_entity_poly.pdbx_strand_id
1 'polypeptide(L)'
;MLARRTFGFCAICAAIGLAADDASAQAPSGVKRTITARHDGPTEGYETVELIVDLDPNIETGWVIHPGTEGGVILEGGGELLVKGEPTVMSKPGTSWVLAAEAPHNLRNGPQATKLALTLTVQKGKPQTVQVPAPT
;
A
#
# COMPACT_ATOMS: atom_id res chain seq x y z
N MET A 1 13.25 -62.88 -31.33
CA MET A 1 13.88 -62.04 -30.27
C MET A 1 13.25 -60.68 -30.28
N LEU A 2 12.50 -60.35 -29.22
CA LEU A 2 11.70 -59.15 -29.11
C LEU A 2 12.57 -58.03 -28.48
N ALA A 3 12.73 -56.92 -29.17
CA ALA A 3 13.40 -55.71 -28.64
C ALA A 3 12.36 -54.91 -27.82
N ARG A 4 12.63 -54.73 -26.57
CA ARG A 4 11.84 -53.89 -25.66
C ARG A 4 12.15 -52.39 -25.94
N ARG A 5 11.14 -51.65 -26.36
CA ARG A 5 11.19 -50.19 -26.43
C ARG A 5 10.93 -49.62 -25.03
N THR A 6 11.90 -48.93 -24.51
CA THR A 6 11.78 -48.11 -23.27
C THR A 6 11.15 -46.75 -23.63
N PHE A 7 9.97 -46.51 -23.09
CA PHE A 7 9.34 -45.19 -23.15
C PHE A 7 9.97 -44.26 -22.12
N GLY A 8 10.65 -43.23 -22.59
CA GLY A 8 11.12 -42.16 -21.75
C GLY A 8 9.96 -41.25 -21.32
N PHE A 9 9.74 -41.15 -20.03
CA PHE A 9 8.82 -40.18 -19.43
C PHE A 9 9.45 -38.79 -19.50
N CYS A 10 8.86 -37.90 -20.29
CA CYS A 10 9.18 -36.48 -20.30
C CYS A 10 8.47 -35.83 -19.12
N ALA A 11 9.23 -35.51 -18.05
CA ALA A 11 8.69 -34.73 -16.93
C ALA A 11 8.53 -33.26 -17.38
N ILE A 12 7.29 -32.85 -17.60
CA ILE A 12 6.94 -31.44 -17.77
C ILE A 12 7.02 -30.78 -16.40
N CYS A 13 8.11 -30.06 -16.13
CA CYS A 13 8.18 -29.16 -15.00
C CYS A 13 7.24 -27.97 -15.27
N ALA A 14 6.03 -28.02 -14.74
CA ALA A 14 5.18 -26.87 -14.63
C ALA A 14 5.82 -25.90 -13.63
N ALA A 15 6.45 -24.83 -14.13
CA ALA A 15 6.85 -23.71 -13.30
C ALA A 15 5.58 -23.01 -12.81
N ILE A 16 5.15 -23.33 -11.60
CA ILE A 16 4.13 -22.54 -10.90
C ILE A 16 4.84 -21.23 -10.53
N GLY A 17 4.55 -20.19 -11.30
CA GLY A 17 4.90 -18.83 -10.93
C GLY A 17 4.15 -18.48 -9.65
N LEU A 18 4.87 -18.53 -8.52
CA LEU A 18 4.41 -17.90 -7.29
C LEU A 18 4.38 -16.40 -7.57
N ALA A 19 3.19 -15.85 -7.85
CA ALA A 19 2.97 -14.44 -7.70
C ALA A 19 3.32 -14.12 -6.24
N ALA A 20 4.35 -13.29 -6.04
CA ALA A 20 4.61 -12.74 -4.73
C ALA A 20 3.38 -11.87 -4.39
N ASP A 21 2.51 -12.38 -3.53
CA ASP A 21 1.50 -11.56 -2.90
C ASP A 21 2.25 -10.42 -2.20
N ASP A 22 1.96 -9.18 -2.61
CA ASP A 22 2.42 -8.00 -1.88
C ASP A 22 1.97 -8.16 -0.43
N ALA A 23 2.91 -8.46 0.47
CA ALA A 23 2.66 -8.63 1.90
C ALA A 23 2.38 -7.27 2.54
N SER A 24 1.37 -6.58 2.01
CA SER A 24 0.79 -5.39 2.61
C SER A 24 -0.13 -5.83 3.74
N ALA A 25 -0.07 -5.16 4.90
CA ALA A 25 -1.03 -5.39 5.97
C ALA A 25 -2.44 -5.24 5.39
N GLN A 26 -3.33 -6.20 5.70
CA GLN A 26 -4.70 -6.17 5.21
C GLN A 26 -5.36 -4.86 5.65
N ALA A 27 -5.87 -4.09 4.69
CA ALA A 27 -6.55 -2.84 4.99
C ALA A 27 -7.79 -3.10 5.86
N PRO A 28 -8.11 -2.20 6.81
CA PRO A 28 -9.35 -2.28 7.56
C PRO A 28 -10.57 -2.35 6.64
N SER A 29 -11.66 -2.93 7.13
CA SER A 29 -12.94 -2.91 6.40
C SER A 29 -13.34 -1.47 6.06
N GLY A 30 -13.78 -1.24 4.82
CA GLY A 30 -14.13 0.10 4.33
C GLY A 30 -12.93 0.92 3.81
N VAL A 31 -11.73 0.35 3.77
CA VAL A 31 -10.55 0.93 3.12
C VAL A 31 -10.21 0.11 1.89
N LYS A 32 -10.35 0.67 0.71
CA LYS A 32 -9.96 0.04 -0.55
C LYS A 32 -8.72 0.73 -1.12
N ARG A 33 -7.68 -0.04 -1.42
CA ARG A 33 -6.46 0.44 -2.08
C ARG A 33 -6.38 -0.15 -3.48
N THR A 34 -6.12 0.69 -4.47
CA THR A 34 -5.97 0.30 -5.87
C THR A 34 -4.65 0.84 -6.39
N ILE A 35 -3.71 -0.03 -6.70
CA ILE A 35 -2.45 0.36 -7.36
C ILE A 35 -2.78 0.74 -8.80
N THR A 36 -2.41 1.94 -9.21
CA THR A 36 -2.64 2.48 -10.55
C THR A 36 -1.39 2.51 -11.40
N ALA A 37 -0.22 2.62 -10.78
CA ALA A 37 1.07 2.58 -11.46
C ALA A 37 2.17 2.10 -10.51
N ARG A 38 3.24 1.55 -11.08
CA ARG A 38 4.44 1.12 -10.35
C ARG A 38 5.67 1.29 -11.23
N HIS A 39 6.75 1.78 -10.66
CA HIS A 39 8.03 1.95 -11.35
C HIS A 39 9.20 1.73 -10.37
N ASP A 40 10.27 1.14 -10.85
CA ASP A 40 11.51 0.98 -10.09
C ASP A 40 12.20 2.33 -9.86
N GLY A 41 12.79 2.50 -8.71
CA GLY A 41 13.53 3.71 -8.36
C GLY A 41 12.86 4.54 -7.25
N PRO A 42 13.46 5.70 -6.88
CA PRO A 42 14.55 6.45 -7.57
C PRO A 42 15.95 5.86 -7.39
N THR A 43 16.15 4.94 -6.44
CA THR A 43 17.42 4.26 -6.22
C THR A 43 17.24 2.75 -6.30
N GLU A 44 18.35 2.02 -6.50
CA GLU A 44 18.34 0.56 -6.45
C GLU A 44 17.73 0.05 -5.14
N GLY A 45 16.90 -0.98 -5.23
CA GLY A 45 16.19 -1.57 -4.08
C GLY A 45 14.93 -0.81 -3.66
N TYR A 46 14.55 0.27 -4.35
CA TYR A 46 13.31 1.01 -4.11
C TYR A 46 12.37 0.92 -5.32
N GLU A 47 11.10 1.16 -5.06
CA GLU A 47 10.06 1.35 -6.06
C GLU A 47 9.16 2.54 -5.69
N THR A 48 8.59 3.17 -6.70
CA THR A 48 7.53 4.16 -6.55
C THR A 48 6.21 3.55 -6.98
N VAL A 49 5.20 3.67 -6.13
CA VAL A 49 3.87 3.09 -6.32
C VAL A 49 2.83 4.18 -6.20
N GLU A 50 1.98 4.29 -7.22
CA GLU A 50 0.82 5.18 -7.21
C GLU A 50 -0.43 4.40 -6.81
N LEU A 51 -1.20 4.97 -5.88
CA LEU A 51 -2.40 4.35 -5.32
C LEU A 51 -3.58 5.32 -5.38
N ILE A 52 -4.74 4.78 -5.64
CA ILE A 52 -6.01 5.41 -5.25
C ILE A 52 -6.51 4.68 -4.01
N VAL A 53 -6.89 5.45 -3.01
CA VAL A 53 -7.49 4.93 -1.77
C VAL A 53 -8.89 5.50 -1.64
N ASP A 54 -9.87 4.61 -1.52
CA ASP A 54 -11.26 4.93 -1.22
C ASP A 54 -11.55 4.56 0.24
N LEU A 55 -12.12 5.48 0.99
CA LEU A 55 -12.51 5.34 2.38
C LEU A 55 -14.02 5.48 2.51
N ASP A 56 -14.67 4.51 3.12
CA ASP A 56 -16.08 4.62 3.48
C ASP A 56 -16.30 5.71 4.54
N PRO A 57 -17.52 6.25 4.69
CA PRO A 57 -17.83 7.21 5.74
C PRO A 57 -17.53 6.69 7.15
N ASN A 58 -17.03 7.56 8.02
CA ASN A 58 -16.85 7.34 9.47
C ASN A 58 -15.89 6.19 9.81
N ILE A 59 -14.94 5.86 8.94
CA ILE A 59 -13.88 4.90 9.23
C ILE A 59 -12.53 5.59 9.37
N GLU A 60 -11.53 4.87 9.83
CA GLU A 60 -10.14 5.30 9.87
C GLU A 60 -9.21 4.22 9.33
N THR A 61 -8.07 4.63 8.80
CA THR A 61 -7.05 3.71 8.29
C THR A 61 -6.38 2.92 9.41
N GLY A 62 -6.52 3.37 10.65
CA GLY A 62 -5.67 2.98 11.76
C GLY A 62 -4.29 3.63 11.65
N TRP A 63 -3.48 3.50 12.71
CA TRP A 63 -2.11 3.99 12.69
C TRP A 63 -1.23 3.08 11.86
N VAL A 64 -0.55 3.66 10.88
CA VAL A 64 0.31 2.94 9.94
C VAL A 64 1.65 3.65 9.78
N ILE A 65 2.64 2.90 9.31
CA ILE A 65 3.91 3.39 8.79
C ILE A 65 4.17 2.81 7.41
N HIS A 66 5.00 3.47 6.62
CA HIS A 66 5.52 2.96 5.35
C HIS A 66 7.05 2.88 5.39
N PRO A 67 7.67 1.84 4.80
CA PRO A 67 9.14 1.69 4.73
C PRO A 67 9.76 2.61 3.66
N GLY A 68 9.33 3.85 3.63
CA GLY A 68 9.72 4.87 2.67
C GLY A 68 8.86 6.12 2.80
N THR A 69 8.99 7.04 1.87
CA THR A 69 8.24 8.31 1.89
C THR A 69 6.85 8.14 1.29
N GLU A 70 5.91 8.94 1.77
CA GLU A 70 4.56 9.06 1.25
C GLU A 70 4.29 10.50 0.82
N GLY A 71 3.77 10.69 -0.39
CA GLY A 71 3.07 11.90 -0.81
C GLY A 71 1.59 11.60 -0.95
N GLY A 72 0.72 12.49 -0.50
CA GLY A 72 -0.72 12.30 -0.61
C GLY A 72 -1.47 13.57 -0.95
N VAL A 73 -2.64 13.41 -1.57
CA VAL A 73 -3.58 14.50 -1.84
C VAL A 73 -5.02 13.99 -1.75
N ILE A 74 -5.87 14.75 -1.08
CA ILE A 74 -7.31 14.50 -1.05
C ILE A 74 -7.92 14.93 -2.39
N LEU A 75 -8.62 14.02 -3.03
CA LEU A 75 -9.36 14.26 -4.28
C LEU A 75 -10.83 14.59 -4.00
N GLU A 76 -11.47 13.84 -3.09
CA GLU A 76 -12.87 14.01 -2.72
C GLU A 76 -13.04 13.75 -1.22
N GLY A 77 -14.04 14.38 -0.60
CA GLY A 77 -14.33 14.20 0.82
C GLY A 77 -13.33 14.89 1.73
N GLY A 78 -12.78 14.18 2.70
CA GLY A 78 -11.80 14.67 3.66
C GLY A 78 -12.08 14.21 5.08
N GLY A 79 -11.18 14.53 5.99
CA GLY A 79 -11.26 14.12 7.40
C GLY A 79 -10.06 14.66 8.17
N GLU A 80 -9.70 13.97 9.22
CA GLU A 80 -8.55 14.33 10.07
C GLU A 80 -7.33 13.52 9.66
N LEU A 81 -6.26 14.21 9.23
CA LEU A 81 -4.94 13.61 9.08
C LEU A 81 -4.18 13.81 10.40
N LEU A 82 -3.85 12.71 11.04
CA LEU A 82 -3.10 12.67 12.28
C LEU A 82 -1.69 12.13 11.97
N VAL A 83 -0.67 12.88 12.35
CA VAL A 83 0.74 12.48 12.24
C VAL A 83 1.36 12.57 13.63
N LYS A 84 2.12 11.55 14.04
CA LYS A 84 2.76 11.56 15.36
C LYS A 84 3.64 12.79 15.55
N GLY A 85 3.38 13.55 16.62
CA GLY A 85 4.16 14.75 16.97
C GLY A 85 3.75 16.03 16.22
N GLU A 86 2.76 15.95 15.33
CA GLU A 86 2.27 17.08 14.55
C GLU A 86 0.84 17.47 14.95
N PRO A 87 0.43 18.72 14.78
CA PRO A 87 -0.96 19.11 14.92
C PRO A 87 -1.86 18.36 13.92
N THR A 88 -3.06 17.97 14.37
CA THR A 88 -4.06 17.38 13.47
C THR A 88 -4.44 18.34 12.35
N VAL A 89 -4.43 17.82 11.11
CA VAL A 89 -4.82 18.60 9.93
C VAL A 89 -6.23 18.18 9.50
N MET A 90 -7.15 19.15 9.48
CA MET A 90 -8.46 18.97 8.85
C MET A 90 -8.29 19.00 7.34
N SER A 91 -8.44 17.85 6.70
CA SER A 91 -8.21 17.69 5.27
C SER A 91 -9.49 17.87 4.47
N LYS A 92 -9.34 18.44 3.28
CA LYS A 92 -10.40 18.70 2.29
C LYS A 92 -9.81 18.50 0.88
N PRO A 93 -10.62 18.48 -0.20
CA PRO A 93 -10.09 18.37 -1.56
C PRO A 93 -8.99 19.40 -1.83
N GLY A 94 -7.83 18.93 -2.34
CA GLY A 94 -6.62 19.72 -2.56
C GLY A 94 -5.66 19.77 -1.37
N THR A 95 -6.05 19.37 -0.17
CA THR A 95 -5.09 19.18 0.95
C THR A 95 -4.09 18.12 0.58
N SER A 96 -2.80 18.43 0.68
CA SER A 96 -1.70 17.52 0.36
C SER A 96 -0.68 17.46 1.50
N TRP A 97 0.10 16.38 1.53
CA TRP A 97 1.16 16.15 2.51
C TRP A 97 2.32 15.37 1.93
N VAL A 98 3.44 15.43 2.60
CA VAL A 98 4.58 14.53 2.40
C VAL A 98 5.03 14.05 3.77
N LEU A 99 5.11 12.74 3.95
CA LEU A 99 5.56 12.10 5.20
C LEU A 99 6.92 11.41 4.98
N ALA A 100 7.77 11.53 5.99
CA ALA A 100 9.04 10.82 6.03
C ALA A 100 8.83 9.31 6.18
N ALA A 101 9.84 8.53 5.83
CA ALA A 101 9.86 7.09 6.07
C ALA A 101 9.56 6.79 7.55
N GLU A 102 8.70 5.79 7.77
CA GLU A 102 8.33 5.28 9.10
C GLU A 102 7.62 6.31 10.01
N ALA A 103 7.15 7.45 9.48
CA ALA A 103 6.34 8.38 10.25
C ALA A 103 4.97 7.77 10.57
N PRO A 104 4.61 7.54 11.85
CA PRO A 104 3.30 7.01 12.20
C PRO A 104 2.21 8.04 11.90
N HIS A 105 1.19 7.60 11.17
CA HIS A 105 0.07 8.45 10.79
C HIS A 105 -1.24 7.67 10.69
N ASN A 106 -2.35 8.38 10.70
CA ASN A 106 -3.70 7.84 10.60
C ASN A 106 -4.60 8.85 9.87
N LEU A 107 -5.43 8.40 8.97
CA LEU A 107 -6.49 9.21 8.39
C LEU A 107 -7.82 8.76 8.97
N ARG A 108 -8.47 9.64 9.70
CA ARG A 108 -9.80 9.45 10.27
C ARG A 108 -10.81 10.16 9.39
N ASN A 109 -11.64 9.36 8.70
CA ASN A 109 -12.62 9.88 7.75
C ASN A 109 -13.83 10.50 8.49
N GLY A 110 -14.41 11.51 7.86
CA GLY A 110 -15.64 12.14 8.30
C GLY A 110 -16.91 11.41 7.81
N PRO A 111 -18.07 12.07 7.86
CA PRO A 111 -19.37 11.47 7.50
C PRO A 111 -19.57 11.26 6.00
N GLN A 112 -18.63 11.71 5.16
CA GLN A 112 -18.64 11.52 3.72
C GLN A 112 -17.56 10.52 3.30
N ALA A 113 -17.79 9.80 2.21
CA ALA A 113 -16.74 9.00 1.60
C ALA A 113 -15.57 9.89 1.15
N THR A 114 -14.35 9.39 1.28
CA THR A 114 -13.14 10.12 0.88
C THR A 114 -12.38 9.32 -0.16
N LYS A 115 -11.89 10.04 -1.17
CA LYS A 115 -10.97 9.53 -2.16
C LYS A 115 -9.68 10.32 -2.12
N LEU A 116 -8.55 9.63 -2.11
CA LEU A 116 -7.24 10.26 -2.14
C LEU A 116 -6.30 9.52 -3.09
N ALA A 117 -5.31 10.23 -3.60
CA ALA A 117 -4.19 9.65 -4.33
C ALA A 117 -2.95 9.67 -3.44
N LEU A 118 -2.20 8.57 -3.46
CA LEU A 118 -0.93 8.41 -2.74
C LEU A 118 0.18 8.04 -3.71
N THR A 119 1.34 8.61 -3.48
CA THR A 119 2.62 8.20 -4.06
C THR A 119 3.48 7.65 -2.94
N LEU A 120 3.80 6.37 -2.98
CA LEU A 120 4.73 5.72 -2.05
C LEU A 120 6.05 5.47 -2.74
N THR A 121 7.17 5.92 -2.15
CA THR A 121 8.52 5.49 -2.55
C THR A 121 9.08 4.63 -1.44
N VAL A 122 9.07 3.32 -1.64
CA VAL A 122 9.29 2.32 -0.59
C VAL A 122 10.34 1.28 -1.00
N GLN A 123 10.92 0.62 -0.01
CA GLN A 123 11.86 -0.48 -0.25
C GLN A 123 11.13 -1.69 -0.81
N LYS A 124 11.68 -2.27 -1.89
CA LYS A 124 11.22 -3.53 -2.46
C LYS A 124 11.35 -4.69 -1.46
N GLY A 125 10.40 -5.61 -1.50
CA GLY A 125 10.42 -6.81 -0.65
C GLY A 125 10.00 -6.57 0.80
N LYS A 126 9.64 -5.33 1.17
CA LYS A 126 9.01 -5.02 2.46
C LYS A 126 7.52 -4.77 2.29
N PRO A 127 6.68 -5.04 3.32
CA PRO A 127 5.29 -4.64 3.30
C PRO A 127 5.18 -3.12 3.08
N GLN A 128 4.38 -2.70 2.10
CA GLN A 128 4.20 -1.27 1.78
C GLN A 128 3.57 -0.50 2.93
N THR A 129 2.76 -1.16 3.75
CA THR A 129 2.07 -0.59 4.89
C THR A 129 2.15 -1.54 6.07
N VAL A 130 2.52 -1.02 7.24
CA VAL A 130 2.58 -1.77 8.49
C VAL A 130 1.69 -1.08 9.52
N GLN A 131 0.77 -1.84 10.12
CA GLN A 131 -0.05 -1.36 11.23
C GLN A 131 0.82 -1.21 12.47
N VAL A 132 0.64 -0.10 13.19
CA VAL A 132 1.34 0.18 14.45
C VAL A 132 0.35 0.60 15.54
N PRO A 133 0.70 0.47 16.83
CA PRO A 133 -0.13 1.01 17.91
C PRO A 133 -0.29 2.53 17.80
N ALA A 134 -1.40 3.05 18.31
CA ALA A 134 -1.57 4.49 18.45
C ALA A 134 -0.41 5.08 19.27
N PRO A 135 0.21 6.19 18.83
CA PRO A 135 1.25 6.84 19.59
C PRO A 135 0.73 7.32 20.96
N THR A 136 1.53 7.12 21.98
CA THR A 136 1.29 7.65 23.35
C THR A 136 1.76 9.08 23.43
#